data_67ea5c6b0ef5b5e17357b62d40311875
#
_entry.id   67ea5c6b0ef5b5e17357b62d40311875
#
_cell.length_a   1.000
_cell.length_b   1.000
_cell.length_c   1.000
_cell.angle_alpha   90.00
_cell.angle_beta   90.00
_cell.angle_gamma   90.00
#
_symmetry.space_group_name_H-M   'P 1'
#
loop_
_entity.id
_entity.type
_entity.pdbx_description
1 polymer ?
#
loop_
_entity_poly.entity_id
_entity_poly.type
_entity_poly.pdbx_seq_one_letter_code
_entity_poly.pdbx_strand_id
1 'polypeptide(L)'
;MKIGLIGAGHLGKIHLKCIKMISEYELIGFYDTNPENAAQVEAEFNIKHFTSADELIKNVDVIDIVTPTITHFEHALNAIENGKHVFIEKPITQTLEEAEILVAKAAEHNVKVQVGHVERFNPAFTAAKESLHNPVFIEAHRLAQFNPRGTDVPVVLDLMIHDIDTVLTTVQSEVRSISAVGVNIISDTPDIANARVEFENGCVANLTASRLSMKNMRKTRFFQPNAYISVDFLEKTAEIIELEPHDKNNPFALVLEIEGKEPRQISFKKPAVEGNNAIRDELFSFHEAIKANKNPVVDIIQGKKALELALNIMKQMSLGKAEL
;
A
#
# COMPACT_ATOMS: atom_id res chain seq x y z
N MET A 1 4.07 14.58 19.84
CA MET A 1 3.37 15.19 18.70
C MET A 1 1.89 14.88 18.86
N LYS A 2 1.02 15.88 18.82
CA LYS A 2 -0.43 15.70 18.98
C LYS A 2 -1.04 15.13 17.71
N ILE A 3 -1.82 14.04 17.85
CA ILE A 3 -2.49 13.37 16.72
C ILE A 3 -3.99 13.22 16.99
N GLY A 4 -4.79 13.38 15.94
CA GLY A 4 -6.23 13.12 15.95
C GLY A 4 -6.62 12.22 14.80
N LEU A 5 -7.68 11.42 15.00
CA LEU A 5 -8.18 10.49 13.99
C LEU A 5 -9.54 10.94 13.46
N ILE A 6 -9.73 10.89 12.15
CA ILE A 6 -11.03 11.10 11.49
C ILE A 6 -11.48 9.77 10.88
N GLY A 7 -12.66 9.28 11.32
CA GLY A 7 -13.22 7.99 10.89
C GLY A 7 -12.85 6.84 11.83
N ALA A 8 -13.66 6.61 12.85
CA ALA A 8 -13.44 5.59 13.88
C ALA A 8 -14.19 4.27 13.59
N GLY A 9 -14.35 3.91 12.32
CA GLY A 9 -14.89 2.61 11.89
C GLY A 9 -13.98 1.44 12.25
N HIS A 10 -14.16 0.29 11.59
CA HIS A 10 -13.36 -0.92 11.89
C HIS A 10 -11.85 -0.67 11.78
N LEU A 11 -11.38 -0.08 10.67
CA LEU A 11 -9.97 0.22 10.46
C LEU A 11 -9.49 1.35 11.39
N GLY A 12 -10.32 2.40 11.60
CA GLY A 12 -10.00 3.48 12.53
C GLY A 12 -9.76 2.99 13.97
N LYS A 13 -10.52 2.00 14.46
CA LYS A 13 -10.26 1.36 15.75
C LYS A 13 -8.90 0.65 15.81
N ILE A 14 -8.45 0.08 14.69
CA ILE A 14 -7.11 -0.52 14.60
C ILE A 14 -6.04 0.58 14.66
N HIS A 15 -6.22 1.69 13.92
CA HIS A 15 -5.32 2.84 13.97
C HIS A 15 -5.24 3.42 15.39
N LEU A 16 -6.36 3.61 16.08
CA LEU A 16 -6.38 4.08 17.48
C LEU A 16 -5.55 3.18 18.40
N LYS A 17 -5.64 1.85 18.22
CA LYS A 17 -4.81 0.88 18.99
C LYS A 17 -3.33 1.05 18.65
N CYS A 18 -2.99 1.22 17.38
CA CYS A 18 -1.62 1.40 16.93
C CYS A 18 -1.03 2.74 17.40
N ILE A 19 -1.79 3.84 17.31
CA ILE A 19 -1.36 5.16 17.78
C ILE A 19 -1.04 5.11 19.29
N LYS A 20 -1.88 4.45 20.09
CA LYS A 20 -1.63 4.29 21.54
C LYS A 20 -0.37 3.48 21.88
N MET A 21 0.16 2.69 20.95
CA MET A 21 1.41 1.94 21.11
C MET A 21 2.65 2.79 20.80
N ILE A 22 2.47 4.00 20.25
CA ILE A 22 3.55 4.90 19.84
C ILE A 22 3.65 6.02 20.87
N SER A 23 4.65 5.94 21.76
CA SER A 23 4.85 6.89 22.87
C SER A 23 5.10 8.33 22.42
N GLU A 24 5.56 8.50 21.19
CA GLU A 24 5.87 9.78 20.55
C GLU A 24 4.62 10.55 20.11
N TYR A 25 3.48 9.87 20.01
CA TYR A 25 2.18 10.50 19.77
C TYR A 25 1.39 10.71 21.04
N GLU A 26 0.80 11.89 21.16
CA GLU A 26 -0.25 12.22 22.12
C GLU A 26 -1.59 12.18 21.39
N LEU A 27 -2.37 11.11 21.56
CA LEU A 27 -3.70 10.98 20.96
C LEU A 27 -4.68 11.92 21.66
N ILE A 28 -5.07 13.01 21.00
CA ILE A 28 -5.94 14.06 21.55
C ILE A 28 -7.41 13.66 21.49
N GLY A 29 -7.81 12.91 20.45
CA GLY A 29 -9.17 12.44 20.28
C GLY A 29 -9.46 12.01 18.83
N PHE A 30 -10.74 11.88 18.54
CA PHE A 30 -11.21 11.47 17.23
C PHE A 30 -12.51 12.19 16.82
N TYR A 31 -12.84 12.11 15.55
CA TYR A 31 -14.12 12.50 15.00
C TYR A 31 -14.74 11.37 14.18
N ASP A 32 -16.02 11.13 14.34
CA ASP A 32 -16.80 10.18 13.55
C ASP A 32 -18.21 10.74 13.34
N THR A 33 -18.76 10.58 12.15
CA THR A 33 -20.10 11.10 11.81
C THR A 33 -21.23 10.27 12.41
N ASN A 34 -20.96 9.02 12.80
CA ASN A 34 -21.96 8.15 13.43
C ASN A 34 -21.93 8.30 14.96
N PRO A 35 -22.94 8.91 15.59
CA PRO A 35 -22.93 9.20 17.02
C PRO A 35 -22.95 7.93 17.89
N GLU A 36 -23.57 6.83 17.44
CA GLU A 36 -23.60 5.59 18.18
C GLU A 36 -22.21 4.93 18.21
N ASN A 37 -21.55 4.89 17.03
CA ASN A 37 -20.16 4.41 16.94
C ASN A 37 -19.22 5.29 17.74
N ALA A 38 -19.39 6.61 17.68
CA ALA A 38 -18.57 7.56 18.44
C ALA A 38 -18.68 7.32 19.94
N ALA A 39 -19.87 7.16 20.49
CA ALA A 39 -20.08 6.88 21.91
C ALA A 39 -19.42 5.54 22.33
N GLN A 40 -19.50 4.50 21.49
CA GLN A 40 -18.83 3.23 21.75
C GLN A 40 -17.31 3.37 21.76
N VAL A 41 -16.73 4.08 20.77
CA VAL A 41 -15.29 4.31 20.67
C VAL A 41 -14.75 5.15 21.82
N GLU A 42 -15.45 6.21 22.20
CA GLU A 42 -15.11 7.05 23.34
C GLU A 42 -15.02 6.22 24.64
N ALA A 43 -16.02 5.36 24.87
CA ALA A 43 -16.03 4.48 26.03
C ALA A 43 -14.95 3.37 25.96
N GLU A 44 -14.77 2.73 24.78
CA GLU A 44 -13.80 1.63 24.60
C GLU A 44 -12.35 2.13 24.75
N PHE A 45 -12.04 3.27 24.19
CA PHE A 45 -10.68 3.78 24.11
C PHE A 45 -10.36 4.82 25.19
N ASN A 46 -11.36 5.31 25.94
CA ASN A 46 -11.23 6.43 26.89
C ASN A 46 -10.50 7.63 26.25
N ILE A 47 -11.01 8.09 25.13
CA ILE A 47 -10.51 9.23 24.34
C ILE A 47 -11.66 10.17 23.98
N LYS A 48 -11.38 11.46 23.84
CA LYS A 48 -12.38 12.49 23.53
C LYS A 48 -12.94 12.32 22.11
N HIS A 49 -14.28 12.26 21.98
CA HIS A 49 -14.96 12.49 20.72
C HIS A 49 -15.15 13.99 20.48
N PHE A 50 -14.76 14.50 19.33
CA PHE A 50 -14.94 15.89 18.92
C PHE A 50 -16.24 16.03 18.14
N THR A 51 -16.92 17.16 18.27
CA THR A 51 -18.22 17.41 17.63
C THR A 51 -18.10 17.71 16.13
N SER A 52 -16.89 18.09 15.66
CA SER A 52 -16.59 18.31 14.26
C SER A 52 -15.13 18.01 13.95
N ALA A 53 -14.86 17.70 12.66
CA ALA A 53 -13.49 17.53 12.16
C ALA A 53 -12.69 18.82 12.33
N ASP A 54 -13.28 19.98 12.11
CA ASP A 54 -12.63 21.30 12.26
C ASP A 54 -12.17 21.56 13.69
N GLU A 55 -12.97 21.17 14.67
CA GLU A 55 -12.58 21.30 16.08
C GLU A 55 -11.38 20.41 16.38
N LEU A 56 -11.38 19.16 15.88
CA LEU A 56 -10.25 18.25 16.05
C LEU A 56 -8.97 18.78 15.39
N ILE A 57 -9.07 19.20 14.11
CA ILE A 57 -7.94 19.72 13.32
C ILE A 57 -7.25 20.88 14.04
N LYS A 58 -7.98 21.80 14.65
CA LYS A 58 -7.39 22.94 15.38
C LYS A 58 -6.57 22.54 16.61
N ASN A 59 -6.79 21.36 17.17
CA ASN A 59 -6.20 20.92 18.42
C ASN A 59 -4.99 19.97 18.27
N VAL A 60 -4.60 19.63 17.03
CA VAL A 60 -3.56 18.62 16.76
C VAL A 60 -2.47 19.14 15.82
N ASP A 61 -1.39 18.38 15.71
CA ASP A 61 -0.30 18.62 14.76
C ASP A 61 -0.45 17.71 13.52
N VAL A 62 -1.05 16.53 13.72
CA VAL A 62 -1.23 15.47 12.72
C VAL A 62 -2.68 15.01 12.70
N ILE A 63 -3.23 14.83 11.51
CA ILE A 63 -4.52 14.18 11.28
C ILE A 63 -4.30 12.83 10.61
N ASP A 64 -4.92 11.79 11.16
CA ASP A 64 -5.00 10.44 10.59
C ASP A 64 -6.42 10.24 10.00
N ILE A 65 -6.51 10.10 8.67
CA ILE A 65 -7.78 10.00 7.94
C ILE A 65 -8.03 8.55 7.54
N VAL A 66 -9.05 7.94 8.17
CA VAL A 66 -9.44 6.52 8.01
C VAL A 66 -10.94 6.42 7.69
N THR A 67 -11.43 7.36 6.94
CA THR A 67 -12.82 7.44 6.47
C THR A 67 -13.03 6.65 5.17
N PRO A 68 -14.25 6.53 4.64
CA PRO A 68 -14.44 6.12 3.25
C PRO A 68 -13.76 7.08 2.28
N THR A 69 -13.21 6.55 1.19
CA THR A 69 -12.39 7.28 0.21
C THR A 69 -13.06 8.56 -0.32
N ILE A 70 -14.38 8.54 -0.46
CA ILE A 70 -15.16 9.68 -0.94
C ILE A 70 -14.99 10.96 -0.10
N THR A 71 -14.56 10.83 1.15
CA THR A 71 -14.37 11.97 2.06
C THR A 71 -12.90 12.28 2.34
N HIS A 72 -11.97 11.51 1.77
CA HIS A 72 -10.52 11.71 1.98
C HIS A 72 -10.09 13.09 1.56
N PHE A 73 -10.50 13.52 0.35
CA PHE A 73 -10.10 14.81 -0.23
C PHE A 73 -10.51 15.98 0.67
N GLU A 74 -11.78 16.04 1.08
CA GLU A 74 -12.30 17.14 1.90
C GLU A 74 -11.55 17.27 3.23
N HIS A 75 -11.41 16.16 3.96
CA HIS A 75 -10.70 16.16 5.24
C HIS A 75 -9.22 16.48 5.11
N ALA A 76 -8.56 15.92 4.08
CA ALA A 76 -7.16 16.17 3.84
C ALA A 76 -6.88 17.62 3.44
N LEU A 77 -7.69 18.18 2.54
CA LEU A 77 -7.57 19.56 2.10
C LEU A 77 -7.72 20.51 3.30
N ASN A 78 -8.77 20.32 4.09
CA ASN A 78 -9.01 21.12 5.28
C ASN A 78 -7.84 21.04 6.28
N ALA A 79 -7.30 19.85 6.54
CA ALA A 79 -6.15 19.67 7.43
C ALA A 79 -4.89 20.37 6.88
N ILE A 80 -4.59 20.21 5.59
CA ILE A 80 -3.44 20.82 4.91
C ILE A 80 -3.53 22.35 4.95
N GLU A 81 -4.68 22.93 4.64
CA GLU A 81 -4.91 24.38 4.67
C GLU A 81 -4.80 24.99 6.07
N ASN A 82 -5.02 24.17 7.10
CA ASN A 82 -4.76 24.51 8.51
C ASN A 82 -3.31 24.22 8.95
N GLY A 83 -2.42 23.89 8.02
CA GLY A 83 -1.01 23.65 8.30
C GLY A 83 -0.72 22.36 9.08
N LYS A 84 -1.60 21.34 8.99
CA LYS A 84 -1.44 20.07 9.67
C LYS A 84 -0.78 19.03 8.77
N HIS A 85 0.07 18.20 9.34
CA HIS A 85 0.55 16.98 8.67
C HIS A 85 -0.59 15.96 8.57
N VAL A 86 -0.62 15.17 7.49
CA VAL A 86 -1.76 14.29 7.22
C VAL A 86 -1.30 12.88 6.89
N PHE A 87 -1.85 11.91 7.57
CA PHE A 87 -1.86 10.52 7.15
C PHE A 87 -3.21 10.24 6.50
N ILE A 88 -3.22 9.63 5.31
CA ILE A 88 -4.46 9.32 4.58
C ILE A 88 -4.43 7.84 4.20
N GLU A 89 -5.49 7.10 4.54
CA GLU A 89 -5.64 5.73 4.06
C GLU A 89 -5.75 5.65 2.52
N LYS A 90 -5.35 4.51 1.99
CA LYS A 90 -5.45 4.23 0.55
C LYS A 90 -6.93 4.00 0.12
N PRO A 91 -7.27 4.32 -1.14
CA PRO A 91 -6.54 5.20 -2.05
C PRO A 91 -6.56 6.66 -1.56
N ILE A 92 -5.53 7.44 -1.93
CA ILE A 92 -5.36 8.80 -1.43
C ILE A 92 -6.63 9.67 -1.60
N THR A 93 -7.27 9.56 -2.78
CA THR A 93 -8.51 10.27 -3.13
C THR A 93 -9.36 9.40 -4.05
N GLN A 94 -10.54 9.91 -4.43
CA GLN A 94 -11.42 9.25 -5.39
C GLN A 94 -10.99 9.50 -6.85
N THR A 95 -10.51 10.70 -7.13
CA THR A 95 -10.10 11.11 -8.49
C THR A 95 -8.64 11.57 -8.51
N LEU A 96 -8.04 11.60 -9.72
CA LEU A 96 -6.68 12.06 -9.90
C LEU A 96 -6.57 13.57 -9.70
N GLU A 97 -7.57 14.32 -10.13
CA GLU A 97 -7.67 15.77 -9.98
C GLU A 97 -7.64 16.19 -8.50
N GLU A 98 -8.37 15.48 -7.65
CA GLU A 98 -8.33 15.68 -6.20
C GLU A 98 -6.93 15.44 -5.64
N ALA A 99 -6.27 14.35 -6.05
CA ALA A 99 -4.90 14.06 -5.63
C ALA A 99 -3.91 15.16 -6.07
N GLU A 100 -4.06 15.70 -7.27
CA GLU A 100 -3.23 16.80 -7.79
C GLU A 100 -3.39 18.08 -6.97
N ILE A 101 -4.63 18.41 -6.57
CA ILE A 101 -4.90 19.55 -5.68
C ILE A 101 -4.22 19.33 -4.33
N LEU A 102 -4.33 18.13 -3.73
CA LEU A 102 -3.67 17.85 -2.45
C LEU A 102 -2.15 17.95 -2.54
N VAL A 103 -1.54 17.48 -3.64
CA VAL A 103 -0.10 17.60 -3.90
C VAL A 103 0.33 19.08 -3.92
N ALA A 104 -0.41 19.92 -4.67
CA ALA A 104 -0.12 21.34 -4.77
C ALA A 104 -0.26 22.03 -3.40
N LYS A 105 -1.33 21.75 -2.68
CA LYS A 105 -1.62 22.35 -1.38
C LYS A 105 -0.64 21.88 -0.29
N ALA A 106 -0.23 20.62 -0.28
CA ALA A 106 0.79 20.14 0.65
C ALA A 106 2.14 20.84 0.46
N ALA A 107 2.51 21.09 -0.78
CA ALA A 107 3.72 21.86 -1.11
C ALA A 107 3.58 23.35 -0.70
N GLU A 108 2.44 24.00 -0.98
CA GLU A 108 2.15 25.38 -0.62
C GLU A 108 2.23 25.61 0.90
N HIS A 109 1.65 24.71 1.68
CA HIS A 109 1.62 24.80 3.16
C HIS A 109 2.84 24.15 3.84
N ASN A 110 3.78 23.58 3.08
CA ASN A 110 4.98 22.91 3.59
C ASN A 110 4.67 21.83 4.65
N VAL A 111 3.61 21.06 4.43
CA VAL A 111 3.20 19.95 5.30
C VAL A 111 3.61 18.61 4.70
N LYS A 112 3.80 17.61 5.57
CA LYS A 112 4.07 16.24 5.14
C LYS A 112 2.75 15.48 5.03
N VAL A 113 2.61 14.70 3.96
CA VAL A 113 1.47 13.81 3.75
C VAL A 113 2.00 12.41 3.48
N GLN A 114 1.52 11.42 4.23
CA GLN A 114 1.78 10.00 4.01
C GLN A 114 0.50 9.29 3.61
N VAL A 115 0.61 8.36 2.65
CA VAL A 115 -0.52 7.54 2.20
C VAL A 115 -0.38 6.12 2.73
N GLY A 116 -1.48 5.56 3.24
CA GLY A 116 -1.56 4.27 3.94
C GLY A 116 -1.35 3.04 3.05
N HIS A 117 -0.19 2.94 2.38
CA HIS A 117 0.20 1.73 1.67
C HIS A 117 0.97 0.79 2.61
N VAL A 118 0.24 0.19 3.53
CA VAL A 118 0.75 -0.62 4.66
C VAL A 118 1.66 -1.79 4.24
N GLU A 119 1.52 -2.32 3.03
CA GLU A 119 2.37 -3.41 2.54
C GLU A 119 3.85 -3.01 2.38
N ARG A 120 4.16 -1.71 2.31
CA ARG A 120 5.55 -1.19 2.40
C ARG A 120 6.22 -1.50 3.73
N PHE A 121 5.43 -1.70 4.77
CA PHE A 121 5.85 -2.00 6.14
C PHE A 121 5.59 -3.47 6.51
N ASN A 122 5.11 -4.27 5.56
CA ASN A 122 4.95 -5.70 5.75
C ASN A 122 6.33 -6.34 6.02
N PRO A 123 6.49 -7.10 7.11
CA PRO A 123 7.80 -7.61 7.52
C PRO A 123 8.44 -8.52 6.46
N ALA A 124 7.65 -9.27 5.67
CA ALA A 124 8.18 -10.08 4.58
C ALA A 124 8.77 -9.22 3.45
N PHE A 125 8.10 -8.13 3.09
CA PHE A 125 8.59 -7.20 2.06
C PHE A 125 9.83 -6.45 2.55
N THR A 126 9.81 -5.99 3.80
CA THR A 126 10.96 -5.31 4.41
C THR A 126 12.19 -6.21 4.46
N ALA A 127 12.02 -7.49 4.82
CA ALA A 127 13.10 -8.46 4.86
C ALA A 127 13.67 -8.79 3.47
N ALA A 128 12.86 -8.72 2.41
CA ALA A 128 13.27 -8.96 1.03
C ALA A 128 13.88 -7.73 0.34
N LYS A 129 13.64 -6.52 0.88
CA LYS A 129 13.89 -5.24 0.20
C LYS A 129 15.33 -5.07 -0.28
N GLU A 130 16.32 -5.49 0.53
CA GLU A 130 17.73 -5.38 0.18
C GLU A 130 18.17 -6.29 -0.99
N SER A 131 17.36 -7.31 -1.30
CA SER A 131 17.61 -8.22 -2.43
C SER A 131 16.82 -7.81 -3.69
N LEU A 132 15.92 -6.82 -3.59
CA LEU A 132 15.09 -6.38 -4.71
C LEU A 132 15.81 -5.31 -5.54
N HIS A 133 16.39 -5.73 -6.66
CA HIS A 133 17.15 -4.85 -7.57
C HIS A 133 16.78 -5.09 -9.03
N ASN A 134 16.19 -4.08 -9.67
CA ASN A 134 15.91 -4.10 -11.12
C ASN A 134 15.18 -5.38 -11.59
N PRO A 135 13.97 -5.68 -11.09
CA PRO A 135 13.20 -6.80 -11.57
C PRO A 135 12.92 -6.65 -13.08
N VAL A 136 13.00 -7.76 -13.80
CA VAL A 136 12.67 -7.82 -15.24
C VAL A 136 11.26 -8.35 -15.47
N PHE A 137 10.74 -9.13 -14.50
CA PHE A 137 9.38 -9.62 -14.53
C PHE A 137 8.83 -9.73 -13.11
N ILE A 138 7.56 -9.33 -12.92
CA ILE A 138 6.86 -9.41 -11.63
C ILE A 138 5.53 -10.11 -11.84
N GLU A 139 5.18 -10.98 -10.91
CA GLU A 139 3.90 -11.66 -10.86
C GLU A 139 3.27 -11.50 -9.49
N ALA A 140 2.13 -10.83 -9.40
CA ALA A 140 1.42 -10.60 -8.15
C ALA A 140 0.00 -11.19 -8.18
N HIS A 141 -0.36 -11.87 -7.09
CA HIS A 141 -1.68 -12.41 -6.87
C HIS A 141 -2.22 -11.97 -5.52
N ARG A 142 -3.35 -11.28 -5.56
CA ARG A 142 -4.11 -10.85 -4.37
C ARG A 142 -5.53 -11.39 -4.45
N LEU A 143 -5.72 -12.53 -3.81
CA LEU A 143 -6.96 -13.29 -3.83
C LEU A 143 -7.60 -13.22 -2.45
N ALA A 144 -8.87 -12.86 -2.39
CA ALA A 144 -9.64 -12.81 -1.16
C ALA A 144 -10.90 -13.69 -1.26
N GLN A 145 -11.29 -14.29 -0.15
CA GLN A 145 -12.61 -14.91 -0.03
C GLN A 145 -13.68 -13.82 -0.11
N PHE A 146 -14.84 -14.19 -0.63
CA PHE A 146 -15.95 -13.26 -0.75
C PHE A 146 -16.36 -12.69 0.62
N ASN A 147 -16.44 -11.36 0.68
CA ASN A 147 -17.01 -10.64 1.79
C ASN A 147 -18.07 -9.67 1.24
N PRO A 148 -19.32 -9.70 1.70
CA PRO A 148 -20.36 -8.81 1.21
C PRO A 148 -20.12 -7.32 1.55
N ARG A 149 -19.19 -7.03 2.45
CA ARG A 149 -18.78 -5.65 2.76
C ARG A 149 -17.76 -5.16 1.73
N GLY A 150 -17.93 -3.95 1.21
CA GLY A 150 -16.99 -3.32 0.30
C GLY A 150 -17.13 -3.76 -1.17
N THR A 151 -18.28 -4.32 -1.55
CA THR A 151 -18.58 -4.68 -2.95
C THR A 151 -18.85 -3.46 -3.83
N ASP A 152 -19.07 -2.31 -3.23
CA ASP A 152 -19.21 -0.99 -3.85
C ASP A 152 -17.88 -0.43 -4.40
N VAL A 153 -16.74 -0.89 -3.87
CA VAL A 153 -15.41 -0.47 -4.33
C VAL A 153 -14.87 -1.46 -5.37
N PRO A 154 -14.42 -1.01 -6.56
CA PRO A 154 -13.79 -1.88 -7.55
C PRO A 154 -12.58 -2.63 -6.98
N VAL A 155 -12.43 -3.92 -7.37
CA VAL A 155 -11.34 -4.80 -6.87
C VAL A 155 -9.94 -4.22 -7.12
N VAL A 156 -9.78 -3.36 -8.12
CA VAL A 156 -8.52 -2.67 -8.41
C VAL A 156 -8.16 -1.69 -7.31
N LEU A 157 -9.10 -0.84 -6.88
CA LEU A 157 -8.89 0.16 -5.83
C LEU A 157 -8.90 -0.44 -4.41
N ASP A 158 -9.62 -1.56 -4.24
CA ASP A 158 -9.66 -2.24 -2.94
C ASP A 158 -8.44 -3.13 -2.70
N LEU A 159 -8.15 -4.02 -3.64
CA LEU A 159 -7.13 -5.07 -3.51
C LEU A 159 -5.87 -4.80 -4.34
N MET A 160 -6.00 -4.62 -5.67
CA MET A 160 -4.84 -4.56 -6.57
C MET A 160 -3.93 -3.36 -6.29
N ILE A 161 -4.46 -2.26 -5.75
CA ILE A 161 -3.70 -1.04 -5.46
C ILE A 161 -2.50 -1.27 -4.52
N HIS A 162 -2.57 -2.26 -3.64
CA HIS A 162 -1.45 -2.64 -2.78
C HIS A 162 -0.29 -3.25 -3.59
N ASP A 163 -0.62 -4.07 -4.60
CA ASP A 163 0.39 -4.68 -5.47
C ASP A 163 0.91 -3.66 -6.50
N ILE A 164 0.05 -2.75 -6.96
CA ILE A 164 0.43 -1.58 -7.78
C ILE A 164 1.50 -0.75 -7.07
N ASP A 165 1.28 -0.38 -5.81
CA ASP A 165 2.24 0.36 -5.02
C ASP A 165 3.56 -0.40 -4.84
N THR A 166 3.50 -1.70 -4.55
CA THR A 166 4.68 -2.57 -4.44
C THR A 166 5.47 -2.61 -5.75
N VAL A 167 4.80 -2.72 -6.89
CA VAL A 167 5.44 -2.72 -8.22
C VAL A 167 6.09 -1.38 -8.52
N LEU A 168 5.37 -0.28 -8.36
CA LEU A 168 5.90 1.07 -8.63
C LEU A 168 7.14 1.38 -7.79
N THR A 169 7.17 0.91 -6.53
CA THR A 169 8.32 1.14 -5.66
C THR A 169 9.55 0.31 -6.02
N THR A 170 9.35 -0.87 -6.64
CA THR A 170 10.45 -1.77 -6.99
C THR A 170 10.99 -1.55 -8.41
N VAL A 171 10.11 -1.20 -9.37
CA VAL A 171 10.49 -1.03 -10.77
C VAL A 171 11.14 0.34 -11.04
N GLN A 172 10.68 1.40 -10.39
CA GLN A 172 11.19 2.78 -10.50
C GLN A 172 11.37 3.25 -11.95
N SER A 173 10.40 2.95 -12.81
CA SER A 173 10.38 3.34 -14.22
C SER A 173 8.98 3.80 -14.62
N GLU A 174 8.86 4.63 -15.65
CA GLU A 174 7.56 5.06 -16.16
C GLU A 174 6.84 3.91 -16.87
N VAL A 175 5.50 3.94 -16.82
CA VAL A 175 4.64 2.95 -17.48
C VAL A 175 4.59 3.22 -18.95
N ARG A 176 4.92 2.23 -19.78
CA ARG A 176 4.88 2.28 -21.24
C ARG A 176 3.52 1.87 -21.80
N SER A 177 2.97 0.78 -21.31
CA SER A 177 1.70 0.25 -21.79
C SER A 177 0.96 -0.54 -20.71
N ILE A 178 -0.37 -0.61 -20.85
CA ILE A 178 -1.27 -1.34 -19.95
C ILE A 178 -2.23 -2.16 -20.80
N SER A 179 -2.37 -3.45 -20.48
CA SER A 179 -3.45 -4.31 -20.99
C SER A 179 -4.18 -4.89 -19.78
N ALA A 180 -5.49 -4.73 -19.71
CA ALA A 180 -6.26 -5.16 -18.55
C ALA A 180 -7.64 -5.71 -18.93
N VAL A 181 -8.10 -6.67 -18.12
CA VAL A 181 -9.45 -7.25 -18.19
C VAL A 181 -10.06 -7.30 -16.81
N GLY A 182 -11.35 -6.99 -16.73
CA GLY A 182 -12.15 -7.09 -15.52
C GLY A 182 -13.41 -7.91 -15.74
N VAL A 183 -13.81 -8.69 -14.73
CA VAL A 183 -14.99 -9.56 -14.80
C VAL A 183 -15.90 -9.26 -13.61
N ASN A 184 -17.15 -8.92 -13.91
CA ASN A 184 -18.22 -8.74 -12.94
C ASN A 184 -18.96 -10.07 -12.80
N ILE A 185 -19.07 -10.60 -11.58
CA ILE A 185 -19.75 -11.88 -11.32
C ILE A 185 -20.89 -11.69 -10.30
N ILE A 186 -20.63 -10.99 -9.22
CA ILE A 186 -21.60 -10.77 -8.12
C ILE A 186 -21.90 -9.26 -7.99
N SER A 187 -20.91 -8.40 -8.20
CA SER A 187 -21.02 -6.95 -8.02
C SER A 187 -21.23 -6.22 -9.34
N ASP A 188 -21.72 -4.97 -9.27
CA ASP A 188 -21.84 -4.07 -10.43
C ASP A 188 -20.45 -3.59 -10.93
N THR A 189 -19.42 -3.72 -10.10
CA THR A 189 -18.03 -3.44 -10.44
C THR A 189 -17.24 -4.75 -10.60
N PRO A 190 -16.07 -4.74 -11.28
CA PRO A 190 -15.26 -5.94 -11.43
C PRO A 190 -14.90 -6.59 -10.09
N ASP A 191 -15.24 -7.89 -9.96
CA ASP A 191 -14.91 -8.75 -8.84
C ASP A 191 -13.54 -9.43 -9.02
N ILE A 192 -13.14 -9.57 -10.28
CA ILE A 192 -11.83 -10.11 -10.68
C ILE A 192 -11.23 -9.12 -11.68
N ALA A 193 -9.95 -8.83 -11.53
CA ALA A 193 -9.18 -8.03 -12.47
C ALA A 193 -7.82 -8.67 -12.71
N ASN A 194 -7.40 -8.65 -13.98
CA ASN A 194 -6.03 -8.97 -14.37
C ASN A 194 -5.48 -7.82 -15.19
N ALA A 195 -4.25 -7.41 -14.89
CA ALA A 195 -3.57 -6.35 -15.60
C ALA A 195 -2.13 -6.76 -15.91
N ARG A 196 -1.70 -6.50 -17.13
CA ARG A 196 -0.31 -6.53 -17.58
C ARG A 196 0.18 -5.11 -17.76
N VAL A 197 1.20 -4.72 -17.03
CA VAL A 197 1.84 -3.40 -17.06
C VAL A 197 3.25 -3.56 -17.59
N GLU A 198 3.60 -2.85 -18.66
CA GLU A 198 4.94 -2.81 -19.21
C GLU A 198 5.59 -1.46 -18.92
N PHE A 199 6.86 -1.48 -18.54
CA PHE A 199 7.63 -0.30 -18.15
C PHE A 199 8.67 0.06 -19.21
N GLU A 200 9.10 1.34 -19.24
CA GLU A 200 10.09 1.84 -20.19
C GLU A 200 11.46 1.13 -20.06
N ASN A 201 11.82 0.68 -18.85
CA ASN A 201 13.04 -0.09 -18.62
C ASN A 201 12.93 -1.57 -19.07
N GLY A 202 11.80 -1.97 -19.68
CA GLY A 202 11.55 -3.33 -20.18
C GLY A 202 11.01 -4.29 -19.11
N CYS A 203 10.85 -3.88 -17.86
CA CYS A 203 10.19 -4.70 -16.85
C CYS A 203 8.71 -4.90 -17.20
N VAL A 204 8.18 -6.07 -16.88
CA VAL A 204 6.76 -6.41 -17.05
C VAL A 204 6.18 -6.87 -15.71
N ALA A 205 5.03 -6.34 -15.32
CA ALA A 205 4.29 -6.79 -14.15
C ALA A 205 2.92 -7.37 -14.56
N ASN A 206 2.62 -8.59 -14.13
CA ASN A 206 1.29 -9.20 -14.22
C ASN A 206 0.63 -9.17 -12.85
N LEU A 207 -0.51 -8.50 -12.74
CA LEU A 207 -1.26 -8.30 -11.51
C LEU A 207 -2.60 -9.01 -11.61
N THR A 208 -2.93 -9.84 -10.64
CA THR A 208 -4.24 -10.49 -10.54
C THR A 208 -4.85 -10.20 -9.18
N ALA A 209 -6.03 -9.60 -9.16
CA ALA A 209 -6.82 -9.40 -7.96
C ALA A 209 -8.19 -10.06 -8.09
N SER A 210 -8.66 -10.74 -7.04
CA SER A 210 -9.97 -11.37 -7.00
C SER A 210 -10.54 -11.30 -5.59
N ARG A 211 -11.83 -10.95 -5.47
CA ARG A 211 -12.60 -11.07 -4.22
C ARG A 211 -13.47 -12.34 -4.17
N LEU A 212 -13.35 -13.22 -5.17
CA LEU A 212 -14.14 -14.45 -5.34
C LEU A 212 -13.25 -15.68 -5.35
N SER A 213 -12.43 -15.86 -4.33
CA SER A 213 -11.48 -16.97 -4.29
C SER A 213 -11.79 -17.91 -3.10
N MET A 214 -11.48 -19.19 -3.25
CA MET A 214 -11.70 -20.19 -2.19
C MET A 214 -10.75 -20.01 -1.00
N LYS A 215 -9.58 -19.40 -1.25
CA LYS A 215 -8.55 -19.13 -0.22
C LYS A 215 -7.97 -17.74 -0.43
N ASN A 216 -7.59 -17.11 0.68
CA ASN A 216 -6.82 -15.88 0.62
C ASN A 216 -5.40 -16.17 0.13
N MET A 217 -4.87 -15.26 -0.68
CA MET A 217 -3.47 -15.25 -1.12
C MET A 217 -3.03 -13.79 -1.30
N ARG A 218 -1.84 -13.46 -0.84
CA ARG A 218 -1.21 -12.15 -1.07
C ARG A 218 0.27 -12.40 -1.37
N LYS A 219 0.58 -12.72 -2.62
CA LYS A 219 1.92 -13.19 -2.99
C LYS A 219 2.43 -12.47 -4.21
N THR A 220 3.66 -11.95 -4.12
CA THR A 220 4.37 -11.34 -5.25
C THR A 220 5.69 -12.05 -5.47
N ARG A 221 5.98 -12.35 -6.74
CA ARG A 221 7.22 -12.97 -7.21
C ARG A 221 7.96 -11.98 -8.09
N PHE A 222 9.21 -11.75 -7.78
CA PHE A 222 10.11 -10.88 -8.53
C PHE A 222 11.18 -11.73 -9.20
N PHE A 223 11.30 -11.57 -10.51
CA PHE A 223 12.33 -12.23 -11.31
C PHE A 223 13.35 -11.17 -11.72
N GLN A 224 14.60 -11.41 -11.37
CA GLN A 224 15.76 -10.58 -11.68
C GLN A 224 16.75 -11.38 -12.52
N PRO A 225 17.74 -10.77 -13.18
CA PRO A 225 18.72 -11.51 -13.98
C PRO A 225 19.47 -12.59 -13.21
N ASN A 226 19.63 -12.42 -11.91
CA ASN A 226 20.40 -13.30 -11.03
C ASN A 226 19.63 -13.75 -9.79
N ALA A 227 18.36 -13.41 -9.64
CA ALA A 227 17.59 -13.78 -8.46
C ALA A 227 16.09 -14.01 -8.78
N TYR A 228 15.51 -14.93 -8.04
CA TYR A 228 14.08 -15.10 -7.88
C TYR A 228 13.72 -14.80 -6.42
N ILE A 229 12.77 -13.89 -6.20
CA ILE A 229 12.35 -13.50 -4.87
C ILE A 229 10.84 -13.68 -4.76
N SER A 230 10.41 -14.44 -3.77
CA SER A 230 8.98 -14.66 -3.48
C SER A 230 8.64 -14.04 -2.12
N VAL A 231 7.71 -13.11 -2.12
CA VAL A 231 7.19 -12.45 -0.91
C VAL A 231 5.74 -12.87 -0.70
N ASP A 232 5.46 -13.49 0.43
CA ASP A 232 4.10 -13.81 0.87
C ASP A 232 3.70 -12.83 1.97
N PHE A 233 2.86 -11.85 1.61
CA PHE A 233 2.41 -10.80 2.52
C PHE A 233 1.40 -11.30 3.55
N LEU A 234 0.68 -12.41 3.24
CA LEU A 234 -0.30 -13.00 4.14
C LEU A 234 0.39 -13.82 5.22
N GLU A 235 1.27 -14.74 4.80
CA GLU A 235 2.02 -15.61 5.70
C GLU A 235 3.25 -14.92 6.31
N LYS A 236 3.54 -13.70 5.85
CA LYS A 236 4.70 -12.89 6.28
C LYS A 236 6.02 -13.65 6.13
N THR A 237 6.24 -14.22 4.96
CA THR A 237 7.47 -14.96 4.64
C THR A 237 8.10 -14.46 3.35
N ALA A 238 9.43 -14.53 3.26
CA ALA A 238 10.17 -14.25 2.05
C ALA A 238 11.13 -15.40 1.74
N GLU A 239 11.24 -15.74 0.47
CA GLU A 239 12.18 -16.75 -0.05
C GLU A 239 12.97 -16.13 -1.20
N ILE A 240 14.27 -16.28 -1.15
CA ILE A 240 15.20 -15.70 -2.12
C ILE A 240 16.07 -16.82 -2.68
N ILE A 241 16.08 -16.97 -3.98
CA ILE A 241 16.97 -17.87 -4.72
C ILE A 241 17.87 -16.99 -5.57
N GLU A 242 19.19 -17.07 -5.34
CA GLU A 242 20.17 -16.27 -6.07
C GLU A 242 21.12 -17.15 -6.86
N LEU A 243 21.52 -16.65 -8.03
CA LEU A 243 22.58 -17.22 -8.85
C LEU A 243 23.87 -16.44 -8.58
N GLU A 244 24.80 -17.09 -7.87
CA GLU A 244 26.09 -16.52 -7.52
C GLU A 244 27.22 -17.16 -8.37
N PRO A 245 28.40 -16.53 -8.51
CA PRO A 245 29.56 -17.18 -9.07
C PRO A 245 29.87 -18.48 -8.29
N HIS A 246 30.25 -19.55 -9.00
CA HIS A 246 30.55 -20.82 -8.35
C HIS A 246 31.77 -20.70 -7.44
N ASP A 247 31.59 -20.96 -6.14
CA ASP A 247 32.71 -21.15 -5.20
C ASP A 247 33.21 -22.59 -5.26
N LYS A 248 34.35 -22.78 -5.91
CA LYS A 248 35.02 -24.10 -6.04
C LYS A 248 35.45 -24.72 -4.72
N ASN A 249 35.50 -23.94 -3.64
CA ASN A 249 35.85 -24.43 -2.30
C ASN A 249 34.64 -24.93 -1.52
N ASN A 250 33.43 -24.74 -2.02
CA ASN A 250 32.21 -25.22 -1.40
C ASN A 250 31.77 -26.57 -2.01
N PRO A 251 32.09 -27.73 -1.37
CA PRO A 251 31.72 -29.04 -1.92
C PRO A 251 30.21 -29.32 -1.89
N PHE A 252 29.42 -28.48 -1.19
CA PHE A 252 27.95 -28.61 -1.09
C PHE A 252 27.19 -27.62 -1.98
N ALA A 253 27.92 -26.86 -2.84
CA ALA A 253 27.27 -25.92 -3.75
C ALA A 253 26.39 -26.66 -4.75
N LEU A 254 25.13 -26.19 -4.89
CA LEU A 254 24.29 -26.63 -5.98
C LEU A 254 24.72 -25.89 -7.25
N VAL A 255 25.51 -26.52 -8.07
CA VAL A 255 26.13 -25.92 -9.26
C VAL A 255 25.17 -26.03 -10.45
N LEU A 256 24.96 -24.90 -11.13
CA LEU A 256 24.26 -24.83 -12.42
C LEU A 256 25.31 -24.63 -13.52
N GLU A 257 25.46 -25.64 -14.36
CA GLU A 257 26.29 -25.61 -15.58
C GLU A 257 25.41 -25.31 -16.79
N ILE A 258 25.70 -24.25 -17.51
CA ILE A 258 25.04 -23.89 -18.76
C ILE A 258 26.07 -23.85 -19.85
N GLU A 259 25.86 -24.57 -20.94
CA GLU A 259 26.77 -24.62 -22.06
C GLU A 259 27.12 -23.20 -22.58
N GLY A 260 28.43 -22.93 -22.69
CA GLY A 260 28.95 -21.64 -23.13
C GLY A 260 28.90 -20.50 -22.08
N LYS A 261 28.58 -20.82 -20.80
CA LYS A 261 28.58 -19.84 -19.69
C LYS A 261 29.47 -20.34 -18.54
N GLU A 262 29.96 -19.40 -17.75
CA GLU A 262 30.63 -19.72 -16.50
C GLU A 262 29.69 -20.43 -15.53
N PRO A 263 30.17 -21.47 -14.81
CA PRO A 263 29.34 -22.15 -13.80
C PRO A 263 28.88 -21.19 -12.72
N ARG A 264 27.60 -21.32 -12.32
CA ARG A 264 26.99 -20.56 -11.25
C ARG A 264 26.55 -21.52 -10.16
N GLN A 265 26.47 -21.02 -8.93
CA GLN A 265 25.84 -21.76 -7.85
C GLN A 265 24.51 -21.15 -7.46
N ILE A 266 23.59 -22.00 -7.00
CA ILE A 266 22.28 -21.58 -6.49
C ILE A 266 22.41 -21.46 -4.98
N SER A 267 22.08 -20.28 -4.44
CA SER A 267 21.94 -20.05 -3.01
C SER A 267 20.45 -19.85 -2.64
N PHE A 268 20.07 -20.40 -1.50
CA PHE A 268 18.72 -20.28 -0.95
C PHE A 268 18.81 -19.49 0.35
N LYS A 269 18.09 -18.37 0.41
CA LYS A 269 18.00 -17.52 1.60
C LYS A 269 16.56 -17.42 2.05
N LYS A 270 16.32 -17.62 3.33
CA LYS A 270 15.06 -17.28 4.00
C LYS A 270 15.36 -16.19 5.02
N PRO A 271 15.17 -14.91 4.66
CA PRO A 271 15.41 -13.83 5.60
C PRO A 271 14.57 -14.02 6.86
N ALA A 272 15.17 -13.74 8.01
CA ALA A 272 14.42 -13.71 9.26
C ALA A 272 13.40 -12.59 9.19
N VAL A 273 12.16 -12.93 9.44
CA VAL A 273 11.06 -11.96 9.46
C VAL A 273 10.70 -11.69 10.92
N GLU A 274 11.03 -10.50 11.40
CA GLU A 274 10.62 -10.08 12.74
C GLU A 274 9.13 -9.74 12.74
N GLY A 275 8.39 -10.35 13.67
CA GLY A 275 6.96 -10.09 13.82
C GLY A 275 6.72 -8.67 14.32
N ASN A 276 6.30 -7.79 13.42
CA ASN A 276 5.92 -6.42 13.73
C ASN A 276 4.46 -6.13 13.36
N ASN A 277 3.97 -4.97 13.78
CA ASN A 277 2.68 -4.45 13.37
C ASN A 277 2.89 -3.39 12.28
N ALA A 278 2.63 -3.75 11.02
CA ALA A 278 2.87 -2.89 9.87
C ALA A 278 2.16 -1.52 9.95
N ILE A 279 0.92 -1.47 10.48
CA ILE A 279 0.19 -0.20 10.65
C ILE A 279 0.87 0.67 11.72
N ARG A 280 1.29 0.08 12.85
CA ARG A 280 2.05 0.81 13.87
C ARG A 280 3.35 1.37 13.30
N ASP A 281 4.09 0.55 12.57
CA ASP A 281 5.39 0.93 12.01
C ASP A 281 5.25 2.00 10.93
N GLU A 282 4.16 1.95 10.17
CA GLU A 282 3.80 2.97 9.19
C GLU A 282 3.52 4.33 9.86
N LEU A 283 2.68 4.35 10.89
CA LEU A 283 2.36 5.55 11.66
C LEU A 283 3.60 6.09 12.40
N PHE A 284 4.44 5.21 12.96
CA PHE A 284 5.70 5.61 13.59
C PHE A 284 6.70 6.18 12.58
N SER A 285 6.81 5.56 11.39
CA SER A 285 7.65 6.08 10.30
C SER A 285 7.23 7.49 9.88
N PHE A 286 5.94 7.78 9.87
CA PHE A 286 5.42 9.11 9.58
C PHE A 286 5.84 10.14 10.63
N HIS A 287 5.73 9.79 11.91
CA HIS A 287 6.25 10.62 13.00
C HIS A 287 7.72 10.98 12.80
N GLU A 288 8.56 9.98 12.52
CA GLU A 288 9.99 10.18 12.33
C GLU A 288 10.30 11.04 11.08
N ALA A 289 9.52 10.87 10.00
CA ALA A 289 9.65 11.69 8.80
C ALA A 289 9.36 13.18 9.10
N ILE A 290 8.29 13.47 9.83
CA ILE A 290 7.92 14.84 10.26
C ILE A 290 9.02 15.42 11.15
N LYS A 291 9.43 14.71 12.19
CA LYS A 291 10.46 15.14 13.15
C LYS A 291 11.80 15.45 12.48
N ALA A 292 12.19 14.61 11.52
CA ALA A 292 13.43 14.79 10.75
C ALA A 292 13.29 15.77 9.57
N ASN A 293 12.10 16.32 9.32
CA ASN A 293 11.75 17.10 8.14
C ASN A 293 12.13 16.42 6.82
N LYS A 294 11.96 15.09 6.73
CA LYS A 294 12.19 14.27 5.55
C LYS A 294 10.86 13.94 4.86
N ASN A 295 10.94 13.45 3.63
CA ASN A 295 9.77 12.89 2.97
C ASN A 295 9.37 11.57 3.65
N PRO A 296 8.05 11.32 3.83
CA PRO A 296 7.55 10.03 4.28
C PRO A 296 7.95 8.88 3.36
N VAL A 297 7.94 7.66 3.89
CA VAL A 297 8.25 6.43 3.12
C VAL A 297 7.29 6.24 1.95
N VAL A 298 6.03 6.59 2.15
CA VAL A 298 5.01 6.64 1.10
C VAL A 298 4.49 8.06 1.05
N ASP A 299 5.17 8.93 0.32
CA ASP A 299 4.76 10.33 0.20
C ASP A 299 3.53 10.50 -0.71
N ILE A 300 2.99 11.70 -0.72
CA ILE A 300 1.79 12.05 -1.48
C ILE A 300 1.94 11.80 -2.99
N ILE A 301 3.16 11.96 -3.55
CA ILE A 301 3.44 11.73 -4.97
C ILE A 301 3.35 10.24 -5.29
N GLN A 302 3.86 9.38 -4.42
CA GLN A 302 3.78 7.93 -4.57
C GLN A 302 2.35 7.44 -4.45
N GLY A 303 1.58 7.96 -3.49
CA GLY A 303 0.15 7.67 -3.36
C GLY A 303 -0.65 8.09 -4.60
N LYS A 304 -0.34 9.29 -5.17
CA LYS A 304 -0.94 9.74 -6.43
C LYS A 304 -0.59 8.81 -7.59
N LYS A 305 0.68 8.41 -7.75
CA LYS A 305 1.11 7.47 -8.82
C LYS A 305 0.40 6.10 -8.71
N ALA A 306 0.21 5.60 -7.50
CA ALA A 306 -0.52 4.36 -7.30
C ALA A 306 -2.01 4.48 -7.71
N LEU A 307 -2.65 5.58 -7.35
CA LEU A 307 -4.03 5.88 -7.79
C LEU A 307 -4.10 6.04 -9.32
N GLU A 308 -3.18 6.79 -9.92
CA GLU A 308 -3.13 7.03 -11.38
C GLU A 308 -3.03 5.71 -12.15
N LEU A 309 -2.12 4.81 -11.76
CA LEU A 309 -2.00 3.50 -12.41
C LEU A 309 -3.25 2.65 -12.19
N ALA A 310 -3.86 2.67 -11.00
CA ALA A 310 -5.10 1.96 -10.73
C ALA A 310 -6.25 2.46 -11.61
N LEU A 311 -6.43 3.76 -11.75
CA LEU A 311 -7.46 4.36 -12.61
C LEU A 311 -7.21 4.06 -14.11
N ASN A 312 -5.94 4.08 -14.56
CA ASN A 312 -5.58 3.73 -15.92
C ASN A 312 -5.88 2.24 -16.23
N ILE A 313 -5.61 1.33 -15.28
CA ILE A 313 -6.00 -0.08 -15.40
C ILE A 313 -7.52 -0.20 -15.54
N MET A 314 -8.30 0.48 -14.68
CA MET A 314 -9.76 0.47 -14.75
C MET A 314 -10.29 1.01 -16.07
N LYS A 315 -9.69 2.07 -16.61
CA LYS A 315 -10.03 2.63 -17.91
C LYS A 315 -9.79 1.62 -19.04
N GLN A 316 -8.69 0.89 -19.03
CA GLN A 316 -8.39 -0.16 -20.01
C GLN A 316 -9.41 -1.31 -19.95
N MET A 317 -9.82 -1.73 -18.74
CA MET A 317 -10.86 -2.76 -18.57
C MET A 317 -12.21 -2.34 -19.19
N SER A 318 -12.57 -1.06 -19.12
CA SER A 318 -13.82 -0.54 -19.69
C SER A 318 -13.79 -0.48 -21.23
N LEU A 319 -12.61 -0.24 -21.82
CA LEU A 319 -12.41 -0.22 -23.27
C LEU A 319 -12.41 -1.63 -23.89
N GLY A 320 -12.04 -2.64 -23.10
CA GLY A 320 -12.02 -4.05 -23.55
C GLY A 320 -13.36 -4.79 -23.47
N LYS A 321 -14.44 -4.15 -22.98
CA LYS A 321 -15.79 -4.73 -23.04
C LYS A 321 -16.28 -4.71 -24.48
N ALA A 322 -16.02 -5.80 -25.22
CA ALA A 322 -16.82 -6.10 -26.40
C ALA A 322 -18.29 -6.24 -25.94
N GLU A 323 -19.21 -5.58 -26.61
CA GLU A 323 -20.64 -5.86 -26.47
C GLU A 323 -20.85 -7.35 -26.81
N LEU A 324 -21.17 -8.16 -25.77
CA LEU A 324 -21.58 -9.56 -25.90
C LEU A 324 -23.06 -9.61 -26.27
#